data_8378e3d77cb52af66decc1e2311d8797
#
_entry.id   8378e3d77cb52af66decc1e2311d8797
#
_cell.length_a   1.000
_cell.length_b   1.000
_cell.length_c   1.000
_cell.angle_alpha   90.00
_cell.angle_beta   90.00
_cell.angle_gamma   90.00
#
_symmetry.space_group_name_H-M   'P 1'
#
loop_
_entity.id
_entity.type
_entity.pdbx_description
1 polymer ?
#
loop_
_entity_poly.entity_id
_entity_poly.type
_entity_poly.pdbx_seq_one_letter_code
_entity_poly.pdbx_strand_id
1 'polypeptide(L)'
;MLLFHHLVDDATSLRILRSEIEAHMLGQQASLPPSVPYRNYVAQAMLGVSREEHEVFFRDMLGDIDEPTLPFGLQDVQGDGSGIEEARLLVDVDLSRRLRVQARQLGVSSASLYHLAWARLLGAVSGKEDVVFGTVLLGRLQGGVGSDRALGMFINTLPLRVTLGEQGVRSGLKATHARLSMLLAHEHASLVXCSGVPASTPLFNSLLNFRHTGDVAASDNAQVAWEGIQALHGEERTNYPLTLCVDDMGEGFALTVMAEGQIGAKRVCAYMLCVLESLVEALEQTPDAALGALRILPGIERQQLLESWNTPHALQADDALIHRTFEAWVVAQPNAVALHYEDRTLTYAELNTRANQVAHYLLGLGVQPDDRVAICVERGPAMIVGLLAIL
;
A
#
# COMPACT_ATOMS: atom_id res chain seq x y z
N MET A 1 -21.80 27.07 10.02
CA MET A 1 -20.60 26.39 9.52
C MET A 1 -19.72 26.07 10.71
N LEU A 2 -19.22 24.85 10.79
CA LEU A 2 -18.33 24.39 11.87
C LEU A 2 -16.98 24.08 11.26
N LEU A 3 -15.92 24.70 11.75
CA LEU A 3 -14.55 24.47 11.29
C LEU A 3 -13.76 23.79 12.40
N PHE A 4 -13.12 22.71 12.06
CA PHE A 4 -12.30 21.92 12.96
C PHE A 4 -10.86 21.82 12.46
N HIS A 5 -9.96 21.65 13.39
CA HIS A 5 -8.57 21.38 13.07
C HIS A 5 -8.01 20.34 14.06
N HIS A 6 -7.34 19.33 13.55
CA HIS A 6 -6.78 18.24 14.36
C HIS A 6 -5.66 18.65 15.34
N LEU A 7 -5.36 19.95 15.44
CA LEU A 7 -4.53 20.46 16.55
C LEU A 7 -5.30 20.54 17.87
N VAL A 8 -6.64 20.59 17.82
CA VAL A 8 -7.45 20.81 19.01
C VAL A 8 -8.49 19.74 19.26
N ASP A 9 -8.86 18.96 18.24
CA ASP A 9 -10.00 18.04 18.32
C ASP A 9 -9.80 16.78 17.49
N ASP A 10 -10.51 15.71 17.88
CA ASP A 10 -10.57 14.46 17.15
C ASP A 10 -12.04 14.10 16.82
N ALA A 11 -12.24 13.01 16.07
CA ALA A 11 -13.56 12.54 15.66
C ALA A 11 -14.48 12.21 16.86
N THR A 12 -13.93 11.72 17.97
CA THR A 12 -14.71 11.44 19.17
C THR A 12 -15.20 12.75 19.81
N SER A 13 -14.37 13.77 19.83
CA SER A 13 -14.75 15.11 20.32
C SER A 13 -15.91 15.68 19.49
N LEU A 14 -15.84 15.53 18.17
CA LEU A 14 -16.90 15.97 17.27
C LEU A 14 -18.22 15.23 17.54
N ARG A 15 -18.14 13.91 17.78
CA ARG A 15 -19.31 13.09 18.12
C ARG A 15 -19.93 13.53 19.47
N ILE A 16 -19.10 13.79 20.47
CA ILE A 16 -19.54 14.30 21.78
C ILE A 16 -20.25 15.65 21.60
N LEU A 17 -19.62 16.58 20.89
CA LEU A 17 -20.17 17.92 20.63
C LEU A 17 -21.54 17.82 19.94
N ARG A 18 -21.64 16.96 18.92
CA ARG A 18 -22.90 16.72 18.20
C ARG A 18 -23.98 16.20 19.16
N SER A 19 -23.66 15.23 20.00
CA SER A 19 -24.59 14.65 20.98
C SER A 19 -25.05 15.71 21.99
N GLU A 20 -24.17 16.60 22.45
CA GLU A 20 -24.53 17.66 23.36
C GLU A 20 -25.45 18.69 22.66
N ILE A 21 -25.16 19.04 21.42
CA ILE A 21 -26.04 19.93 20.63
C ILE A 21 -27.44 19.30 20.49
N GLU A 22 -27.52 18.01 20.17
CA GLU A 22 -28.79 17.28 20.08
C GLU A 22 -29.58 17.37 21.39
N ALA A 23 -28.93 17.12 22.51
CA ALA A 23 -29.58 17.20 23.84
C ALA A 23 -30.12 18.62 24.11
N HIS A 24 -29.38 19.65 23.74
CA HIS A 24 -29.84 21.04 23.88
C HIS A 24 -31.03 21.33 22.98
N MET A 25 -31.01 20.88 21.73
CA MET A 25 -32.10 21.10 20.77
C MET A 25 -33.38 20.38 21.20
N LEU A 26 -33.27 19.26 21.92
CA LEU A 26 -34.41 18.51 22.43
C LEU A 26 -34.83 18.91 23.85
N GLY A 27 -34.20 19.91 24.41
CA GLY A 27 -34.51 20.37 25.80
C GLY A 27 -34.06 19.36 26.86
N GLN A 28 -33.13 18.48 26.55
CA GLN A 28 -32.66 17.40 27.43
C GLN A 28 -31.28 17.69 28.05
N GLN A 29 -30.85 18.94 28.04
CA GLN A 29 -29.52 19.32 28.53
C GLN A 29 -29.27 18.90 29.99
N ALA A 30 -30.34 18.77 30.79
CA ALA A 30 -30.22 18.32 32.19
C ALA A 30 -29.74 16.84 32.32
N SER A 31 -29.86 16.07 31.25
CA SER A 31 -29.41 14.66 31.24
C SER A 31 -27.93 14.53 30.88
N LEU A 32 -27.28 15.61 30.44
CA LEU A 32 -25.87 15.57 30.03
C LEU A 32 -24.98 15.33 31.24
N PRO A 33 -24.00 14.40 31.14
CA PRO A 33 -23.06 14.16 32.22
C PRO A 33 -22.14 15.37 32.40
N PRO A 34 -21.55 15.54 33.58
CA PRO A 34 -20.60 16.64 33.79
C PRO A 34 -19.39 16.56 32.86
N SER A 35 -18.92 17.71 32.43
CA SER A 35 -17.75 17.81 31.54
C SER A 35 -16.48 17.30 32.23
N VAL A 36 -15.61 16.69 31.45
CA VAL A 36 -14.32 16.19 31.94
C VAL A 36 -13.21 17.06 31.32
N PRO A 37 -12.40 17.73 32.14
CA PRO A 37 -11.36 18.62 31.62
C PRO A 37 -10.27 17.86 30.89
N TYR A 38 -9.86 18.34 29.72
CA TYR A 38 -8.77 17.76 28.91
C TYR A 38 -7.43 17.70 29.67
N ARG A 39 -7.21 18.63 30.61
CA ARG A 39 -5.98 18.61 31.44
C ARG A 39 -5.78 17.29 32.19
N ASN A 40 -6.87 16.55 32.48
CA ASN A 40 -6.77 15.24 33.15
C ASN A 40 -6.02 14.25 32.24
N TYR A 41 -6.33 14.28 30.94
CA TYR A 41 -5.60 13.48 29.96
C TYR A 41 -4.14 13.90 29.85
N VAL A 42 -3.89 15.22 29.79
CA VAL A 42 -2.51 15.74 29.71
C VAL A 42 -1.69 15.26 30.92
N ALA A 43 -2.29 15.35 32.12
CA ALA A 43 -1.64 14.86 33.34
C ALA A 43 -1.36 13.34 33.26
N GLN A 44 -2.33 12.56 32.77
CA GLN A 44 -2.18 11.11 32.60
C GLN A 44 -1.04 10.81 31.61
N ALA A 45 -1.00 11.51 30.47
CA ALA A 45 0.03 11.29 29.47
C ALA A 45 1.45 11.67 29.96
N MET A 46 1.52 12.70 30.82
CA MET A 46 2.81 13.17 31.36
C MET A 46 3.30 12.34 32.56
N LEU A 47 2.39 11.78 33.34
CA LEU A 47 2.72 11.09 34.58
C LEU A 47 2.65 9.54 34.44
N GLY A 48 2.24 9.05 33.29
CA GLY A 48 2.13 7.61 33.02
C GLY A 48 3.47 6.98 32.67
N VAL A 49 3.56 6.36 31.51
CA VAL A 49 4.79 5.72 31.02
C VAL A 49 5.86 6.80 30.81
N SER A 50 7.04 6.58 31.37
CA SER A 50 8.14 7.56 31.28
C SER A 50 8.70 7.65 29.85
N ARG A 51 9.37 8.76 29.57
CA ARG A 51 10.05 8.96 28.28
C ARG A 51 11.08 7.85 28.01
N GLU A 52 11.82 7.49 29.04
CA GLU A 52 12.85 6.46 28.93
C GLU A 52 12.26 5.09 28.57
N GLU A 53 11.11 4.76 29.15
CA GLU A 53 10.41 3.50 28.84
C GLU A 53 9.91 3.52 27.38
N HIS A 54 9.36 4.65 26.92
CA HIS A 54 8.98 4.81 25.50
C HIS A 54 10.20 4.63 24.59
N GLU A 55 11.32 5.28 24.90
CA GLU A 55 12.55 5.20 24.09
C GLU A 55 13.09 3.76 24.03
N VAL A 56 13.09 3.04 25.13
CA VAL A 56 13.51 1.63 25.16
C VAL A 56 12.62 0.79 24.25
N PHE A 57 11.31 0.93 24.41
CA PHE A 57 10.33 0.18 23.62
C PHE A 57 10.52 0.41 22.11
N PHE A 58 10.59 1.67 21.69
CA PHE A 58 10.73 1.98 20.25
C PHE A 58 12.12 1.62 19.74
N ARG A 59 13.18 1.74 20.55
CA ARG A 59 14.52 1.31 20.15
C ARG A 59 14.55 -0.20 19.92
N ASP A 60 13.92 -0.96 20.78
CA ASP A 60 13.82 -2.43 20.61
C ASP A 60 13.04 -2.81 19.37
N MET A 61 11.97 -2.04 19.04
CA MET A 61 11.13 -2.33 17.88
C MET A 61 11.73 -1.83 16.56
N LEU A 62 12.43 -0.68 16.56
CA LEU A 62 12.78 0.06 15.35
C LEU A 62 14.27 0.36 15.20
N GLY A 63 15.09 0.09 16.22
CA GLY A 63 16.48 0.54 16.26
C GLY A 63 17.39 -0.01 15.15
N ASP A 64 17.02 -1.13 14.57
CA ASP A 64 17.73 -1.75 13.45
C ASP A 64 17.13 -1.39 12.08
N ILE A 65 16.09 -0.55 12.04
CA ILE A 65 15.50 -0.09 10.77
C ILE A 65 16.36 1.04 10.22
N ASP A 66 16.96 0.81 9.09
CA ASP A 66 17.86 1.77 8.42
C ASP A 66 17.24 2.39 7.15
N GLU A 67 16.12 1.85 6.66
CA GLU A 67 15.44 2.34 5.47
C GLU A 67 13.93 2.41 5.70
N PRO A 68 13.26 3.47 5.25
CA PRO A 68 11.81 3.57 5.37
C PRO A 68 11.08 2.57 4.49
N THR A 69 9.83 2.28 4.84
CA THR A 69 8.91 1.53 3.98
C THR A 69 8.22 2.52 3.04
N LEU A 70 8.51 2.43 1.75
CA LEU A 70 8.01 3.36 0.73
C LEU A 70 7.13 2.62 -0.30
N PRO A 71 5.84 2.40 0.00
CA PRO A 71 4.93 1.75 -0.93
C PRO A 71 4.91 2.47 -2.28
N PHE A 72 4.99 1.71 -3.36
CA PHE A 72 5.01 2.21 -4.75
C PHE A 72 6.18 3.17 -5.03
N GLY A 73 7.20 3.20 -4.17
CA GLY A 73 8.35 4.09 -4.31
C GLY A 73 8.07 5.56 -3.99
N LEU A 74 6.92 5.87 -3.38
CA LEU A 74 6.56 7.24 -3.02
C LEU A 74 7.46 7.77 -1.91
N GLN A 75 8.06 8.92 -2.12
CA GLN A 75 8.99 9.52 -1.16
C GLN A 75 8.42 10.76 -0.46
N ASP A 76 7.52 11.48 -1.11
CA ASP A 76 7.03 12.76 -0.59
C ASP A 76 5.85 12.57 0.39
N VAL A 77 6.06 13.06 1.61
CA VAL A 77 5.01 13.12 2.64
C VAL A 77 4.68 14.58 3.02
N GLN A 78 5.15 15.54 2.21
CA GLN A 78 4.98 16.95 2.51
C GLN A 78 3.99 17.65 1.56
N GLY A 79 3.26 16.87 0.78
CA GLY A 79 2.23 17.40 -0.10
C GLY A 79 1.07 18.05 0.68
N ASP A 80 0.32 18.90 0.01
CA ASP A 80 -0.86 19.56 0.59
C ASP A 80 -2.14 18.70 0.51
N GLY A 81 -2.02 17.47 0.03
CA GLY A 81 -3.13 16.53 -0.12
C GLY A 81 -4.01 16.77 -1.34
N SER A 82 -3.66 17.73 -2.21
CA SER A 82 -4.53 18.10 -3.35
C SER A 82 -4.63 17.00 -4.42
N GLY A 83 -3.62 16.13 -4.51
CA GLY A 83 -3.59 15.01 -5.48
C GLY A 83 -4.11 13.69 -4.93
N ILE A 84 -4.67 13.67 -3.72
CA ILE A 84 -5.13 12.45 -3.08
C ILE A 84 -6.54 12.09 -3.62
N GLU A 85 -6.67 10.87 -4.11
CA GLU A 85 -7.95 10.27 -4.50
C GLU A 85 -8.48 9.40 -3.37
N GLU A 86 -9.80 9.35 -3.25
CA GLU A 86 -10.46 8.50 -2.26
C GLU A 86 -11.29 7.42 -2.97
N ALA A 87 -11.29 6.23 -2.41
CA ALA A 87 -12.19 5.16 -2.81
C ALA A 87 -12.71 4.42 -1.58
N ARG A 88 -14.00 4.13 -1.57
CA ARG A 88 -14.64 3.38 -0.49
C ARG A 88 -15.20 2.06 -1.03
N LEU A 89 -15.04 1.00 -0.24
CA LEU A 89 -15.50 -0.35 -0.59
C LEU A 89 -16.09 -1.01 0.66
N LEU A 90 -17.29 -1.56 0.53
CA LEU A 90 -17.90 -2.38 1.59
C LEU A 90 -17.35 -3.80 1.47
N VAL A 91 -16.86 -4.34 2.58
CA VAL A 91 -16.42 -5.74 2.63
C VAL A 91 -17.66 -6.64 2.66
N ASP A 92 -17.67 -7.64 1.82
CA ASP A 92 -18.78 -8.59 1.74
C ASP A 92 -19.14 -9.14 3.13
N VAL A 93 -20.43 -9.33 3.38
CA VAL A 93 -20.95 -9.75 4.70
C VAL A 93 -20.41 -11.13 5.10
N ASP A 94 -20.32 -12.06 4.15
CA ASP A 94 -19.79 -13.40 4.44
C ASP A 94 -18.30 -13.33 4.79
N LEU A 95 -17.52 -12.57 4.04
CA LEU A 95 -16.09 -12.34 4.35
C LEU A 95 -15.94 -11.67 5.71
N SER A 96 -16.75 -10.65 6.00
CA SER A 96 -16.74 -9.95 7.30
C SER A 96 -16.99 -10.92 8.45
N ARG A 97 -17.99 -11.80 8.30
CA ARG A 97 -18.35 -12.83 9.28
C ARG A 97 -17.19 -13.82 9.49
N ARG A 98 -16.59 -14.30 8.40
CA ARG A 98 -15.46 -15.24 8.45
C ARG A 98 -14.26 -14.62 9.16
N LEU A 99 -13.92 -13.37 8.85
CA LEU A 99 -12.83 -12.65 9.53
C LEU A 99 -13.08 -12.56 11.04
N ARG A 100 -14.31 -12.21 11.46
CA ARG A 100 -14.67 -12.15 12.89
C ARG A 100 -14.58 -13.52 13.56
N VAL A 101 -14.99 -14.59 12.87
CA VAL A 101 -14.90 -15.95 13.39
C VAL A 101 -13.43 -16.31 13.65
N GLN A 102 -12.55 -16.04 12.70
CA GLN A 102 -11.12 -16.33 12.85
C GLN A 102 -10.50 -15.49 13.98
N ALA A 103 -10.85 -14.21 14.08
CA ALA A 103 -10.36 -13.35 15.17
C ALA A 103 -10.73 -13.95 16.54
N ARG A 104 -12.00 -14.34 16.73
CA ARG A 104 -12.48 -14.93 17.99
C ARG A 104 -11.78 -16.25 18.29
N GLN A 105 -11.67 -17.14 17.29
CA GLN A 105 -11.06 -18.47 17.48
C GLN A 105 -9.60 -18.37 17.89
N LEU A 106 -8.89 -17.37 17.39
CA LEU A 106 -7.45 -17.18 17.64
C LEU A 106 -7.18 -16.27 18.84
N GLY A 107 -8.24 -15.66 19.42
CA GLY A 107 -8.11 -14.74 20.55
C GLY A 107 -7.40 -13.44 20.17
N VAL A 108 -7.64 -12.94 18.95
CA VAL A 108 -7.03 -11.70 18.47
C VAL A 108 -8.14 -10.69 18.10
N SER A 109 -7.78 -9.42 17.99
CA SER A 109 -8.74 -8.39 17.56
C SER A 109 -8.92 -8.42 16.02
N SER A 110 -10.09 -7.99 15.53
CA SER A 110 -10.30 -7.78 14.11
C SER A 110 -9.28 -6.78 13.56
N ALA A 111 -8.93 -5.77 14.32
CA ALA A 111 -7.90 -4.79 13.93
C ALA A 111 -6.59 -5.50 13.54
N SER A 112 -6.20 -6.56 14.28
CA SER A 112 -4.95 -7.27 14.00
C SER A 112 -4.95 -7.94 12.62
N LEU A 113 -6.12 -8.45 12.17
CA LEU A 113 -6.28 -9.02 10.84
C LEU A 113 -6.01 -7.96 9.76
N TYR A 114 -6.60 -6.78 9.95
CA TYR A 114 -6.45 -5.68 8.99
C TYR A 114 -5.03 -5.12 8.98
N HIS A 115 -4.38 -5.04 10.15
CA HIS A 115 -2.98 -4.61 10.23
C HIS A 115 -2.05 -5.61 9.53
N LEU A 116 -2.27 -6.91 9.71
CA LEU A 116 -1.47 -7.94 9.04
C LEU A 116 -1.71 -7.91 7.52
N ALA A 117 -2.97 -7.77 7.09
CA ALA A 117 -3.32 -7.68 5.67
C ALA A 117 -2.68 -6.44 5.03
N TRP A 118 -2.73 -5.30 5.73
CA TRP A 118 -2.08 -4.07 5.27
C TRP A 118 -0.57 -4.24 5.16
N ALA A 119 0.06 -4.82 6.20
CA ALA A 119 1.49 -5.11 6.18
C ALA A 119 1.86 -5.97 4.96
N ARG A 120 1.06 -7.02 4.68
CA ARG A 120 1.30 -7.90 3.53
C ARG A 120 1.22 -7.14 2.21
N LEU A 121 0.23 -6.25 2.07
CA LEU A 121 0.10 -5.38 0.89
C LEU A 121 1.33 -4.47 0.77
N LEU A 122 1.66 -3.75 1.86
CA LEU A 122 2.80 -2.83 1.87
C LEU A 122 4.11 -3.53 1.53
N GLY A 123 4.32 -4.74 2.06
CA GLY A 123 5.51 -5.54 1.75
C GLY A 123 5.64 -5.81 0.26
N ALA A 124 4.53 -6.18 -0.38
CA ALA A 124 4.53 -6.47 -1.81
C ALA A 124 4.81 -5.23 -2.68
N VAL A 125 4.22 -4.08 -2.31
CA VAL A 125 4.35 -2.86 -3.13
C VAL A 125 5.58 -2.02 -2.78
N SER A 126 6.33 -2.42 -1.75
CA SER A 126 7.63 -1.83 -1.42
C SER A 126 8.81 -2.78 -1.66
N GLY A 127 8.51 -4.08 -1.92
CA GLY A 127 9.54 -5.10 -2.09
C GLY A 127 10.25 -5.47 -0.79
N LYS A 128 9.59 -5.29 0.37
CA LYS A 128 10.17 -5.56 1.70
C LYS A 128 9.45 -6.68 2.42
N GLU A 129 10.22 -7.48 3.15
CA GLU A 129 9.67 -8.51 4.05
C GLU A 129 9.50 -8.00 5.48
N ASP A 130 10.01 -6.82 5.77
CA ASP A 130 9.94 -6.17 7.07
C ASP A 130 9.43 -4.76 6.84
N VAL A 131 8.22 -4.48 7.27
CA VAL A 131 7.54 -3.23 6.93
C VAL A 131 7.20 -2.43 8.18
N VAL A 132 7.31 -1.10 8.06
CA VAL A 132 6.90 -0.16 9.08
C VAL A 132 5.87 0.79 8.47
N PHE A 133 4.77 0.99 9.18
CA PHE A 133 3.72 1.93 8.79
C PHE A 133 3.12 2.57 10.03
N GLY A 134 2.49 3.72 9.87
CA GLY A 134 1.79 4.39 10.96
C GLY A 134 0.47 3.72 11.26
N THR A 135 0.18 3.47 12.54
CA THR A 135 -1.15 3.08 12.99
C THR A 135 -1.73 4.20 13.86
N VAL A 136 -2.98 4.56 13.59
CA VAL A 136 -3.68 5.60 14.34
C VAL A 136 -4.28 4.96 15.59
N LEU A 137 -3.94 5.50 16.75
CA LEU A 137 -4.45 5.06 18.05
C LEU A 137 -5.39 6.13 18.60
N LEU A 138 -6.46 5.69 19.27
CA LEU A 138 -7.48 6.61 19.78
C LEU A 138 -7.00 7.47 20.96
N GLY A 139 -5.96 7.02 21.69
CA GLY A 139 -5.39 7.77 22.81
C GLY A 139 -6.29 7.88 24.03
N ARG A 140 -7.42 7.17 24.04
CA ARG A 140 -8.40 7.25 25.13
C ARG A 140 -8.40 6.04 26.05
N LEU A 141 -7.70 4.96 25.65
CA LEU A 141 -7.66 3.72 26.45
C LEU A 141 -6.88 3.93 27.74
N GLN A 142 -5.79 4.69 27.67
CA GLN A 142 -4.98 5.06 28.82
C GLN A 142 -5.29 6.47 29.32
N GLY A 143 -6.37 7.06 28.85
CA GLY A 143 -6.72 8.47 29.11
C GLY A 143 -7.33 8.75 30.50
N GLY A 144 -7.52 7.73 31.31
CA GLY A 144 -8.11 7.86 32.64
C GLY A 144 -9.64 7.93 32.63
N VAL A 145 -10.20 8.09 33.82
CA VAL A 145 -11.67 8.07 34.01
C VAL A 145 -12.32 9.26 33.28
N GLY A 146 -13.26 8.94 32.39
CA GLY A 146 -14.03 9.93 31.64
C GLY A 146 -13.36 10.42 30.35
N SER A 147 -12.24 9.80 29.93
CA SER A 147 -11.57 10.15 28.66
C SER A 147 -12.50 9.97 27.47
N ASP A 148 -13.46 9.04 27.55
CA ASP A 148 -14.49 8.78 26.55
C ASP A 148 -15.45 9.98 26.34
N ARG A 149 -15.50 10.91 27.30
CA ARG A 149 -16.39 12.08 27.32
C ARG A 149 -15.65 13.42 27.30
N ALA A 150 -14.33 13.39 27.31
CA ALA A 150 -13.54 14.62 27.28
C ALA A 150 -13.39 15.13 25.84
N LEU A 151 -13.52 16.43 25.66
CA LEU A 151 -13.22 17.09 24.38
C LEU A 151 -11.73 17.39 24.31
N GLY A 152 -11.13 17.15 23.15
CA GLY A 152 -9.72 17.44 22.91
C GLY A 152 -9.10 16.48 21.90
N MET A 153 -7.82 16.69 21.63
CA MET A 153 -7.03 15.89 20.70
C MET A 153 -6.39 14.72 21.45
N PHE A 154 -6.95 13.55 21.30
CA PHE A 154 -6.43 12.32 21.95
C PHE A 154 -5.68 11.43 20.97
N ILE A 155 -6.05 11.47 19.68
CA ILE A 155 -5.46 10.54 18.69
C ILE A 155 -3.96 10.76 18.58
N ASN A 156 -3.26 9.65 18.36
CA ASN A 156 -1.82 9.65 18.11
C ASN A 156 -1.52 8.66 16.99
N THR A 157 -0.47 8.89 16.23
CA THR A 157 -0.02 7.99 15.18
C THR A 157 1.35 7.45 15.57
N LEU A 158 1.45 6.14 15.70
CA LEU A 158 2.70 5.49 16.10
C LEU A 158 3.14 4.45 15.05
N PRO A 159 4.45 4.24 14.90
CA PRO A 159 4.94 3.22 13.98
C PRO A 159 4.63 1.82 14.48
N LEU A 160 4.17 0.97 13.58
CA LEU A 160 4.01 -0.46 13.81
C LEU A 160 4.90 -1.20 12.82
N ARG A 161 5.75 -2.09 13.32
CA ARG A 161 6.62 -2.94 12.51
C ARG A 161 6.02 -4.34 12.41
N VAL A 162 5.95 -4.87 11.20
CA VAL A 162 5.46 -6.24 10.95
C VAL A 162 6.47 -6.95 10.04
N THR A 163 6.97 -8.10 10.51
CA THR A 163 7.87 -8.95 9.73
C THR A 163 7.04 -10.03 9.03
N LEU A 164 7.20 -10.13 7.73
CA LEU A 164 6.43 -11.04 6.86
C LEU A 164 7.18 -12.37 6.63
N GLY A 165 8.19 -12.36 5.81
CA GLY A 165 9.11 -13.48 5.57
C GLY A 165 8.44 -14.86 5.48
N GLU A 166 9.14 -15.86 5.97
CA GLU A 166 8.71 -17.27 6.00
C GLU A 166 7.74 -17.58 7.17
N GLN A 167 7.40 -16.58 7.97
CA GLN A 167 6.50 -16.77 9.11
C GLN A 167 5.12 -17.26 8.62
N GLY A 168 4.56 -18.25 9.33
CA GLY A 168 3.24 -18.77 9.01
C GLY A 168 2.13 -17.75 9.33
N VAL A 169 1.03 -17.82 8.58
CA VAL A 169 -0.09 -16.87 8.68
C VAL A 169 -0.61 -16.75 10.11
N ARG A 170 -0.86 -17.89 10.77
CA ARG A 170 -1.38 -17.92 12.15
C ARG A 170 -0.40 -17.27 13.14
N SER A 171 0.88 -17.64 13.04
CA SER A 171 1.90 -17.11 13.97
C SER A 171 2.13 -15.61 13.71
N GLY A 172 2.13 -15.19 12.46
CA GLY A 172 2.25 -13.76 12.07
C GLY A 172 1.09 -12.93 12.61
N LEU A 173 -0.14 -13.48 12.53
CA LEU A 173 -1.31 -12.78 13.06
C LEU A 173 -1.21 -12.61 14.58
N LYS A 174 -0.79 -13.66 15.30
CA LYS A 174 -0.61 -13.58 16.76
C LYS A 174 0.52 -12.60 17.13
N ALA A 175 1.61 -12.61 16.37
CA ALA A 175 2.72 -11.67 16.57
C ALA A 175 2.27 -10.21 16.35
N THR A 176 1.49 -9.97 15.29
CA THR A 176 0.93 -8.64 14.99
C THR A 176 0.00 -8.19 16.13
N HIS A 177 -0.86 -9.09 16.62
CA HIS A 177 -1.78 -8.79 17.73
C HIS A 177 -1.00 -8.45 19.02
N ALA A 178 0.02 -9.24 19.35
CA ALA A 178 0.86 -8.98 20.52
C ALA A 178 1.56 -7.63 20.41
N ARG A 179 2.10 -7.32 19.23
CA ARG A 179 2.81 -6.05 18.97
C ARG A 179 1.86 -4.84 19.09
N LEU A 180 0.64 -4.96 18.53
CA LEU A 180 -0.40 -3.93 18.68
C LEU A 180 -0.78 -3.72 20.14
N SER A 181 -0.91 -4.81 20.89
CA SER A 181 -1.26 -4.74 22.32
C SER A 181 -0.16 -4.04 23.13
N MET A 182 1.10 -4.32 22.81
CA MET A 182 2.22 -3.61 23.44
C MET A 182 2.24 -2.13 23.06
N LEU A 183 1.98 -1.83 21.79
CA LEU A 183 1.96 -0.46 21.29
C LEU A 183 0.88 0.39 22.00
N LEU A 184 -0.28 -0.20 22.32
CA LEU A 184 -1.35 0.47 23.05
C LEU A 184 -0.92 0.92 24.45
N ALA A 185 0.01 0.20 25.09
CA ALA A 185 0.57 0.64 26.37
C ALA A 185 1.43 1.90 26.22
N HIS A 186 1.86 2.19 25.01
CA HIS A 186 2.69 3.36 24.67
C HIS A 186 1.92 4.42 23.83
N GLU A 187 0.58 4.40 23.88
CA GLU A 187 -0.24 5.24 22.97
C GLU A 187 0.00 6.75 23.12
N HIS A 188 0.62 7.19 24.21
CA HIS A 188 0.95 8.61 24.44
C HIS A 188 2.40 8.98 24.04
N ALA A 189 3.16 8.05 23.44
CA ALA A 189 4.55 8.28 23.07
C ALA A 189 4.65 9.35 21.96
N SER A 190 5.73 10.11 21.99
CA SER A 190 6.06 11.03 20.89
C SER A 190 6.59 10.24 19.69
N LEU A 191 6.27 10.71 18.49
CA LEU A 191 6.70 10.08 17.24
C LEU A 191 8.22 10.22 16.96
N VAL A 192 9.02 10.68 17.91
CA VAL A 192 10.48 10.77 17.75
C VAL A 192 11.05 9.37 17.71
N UNK A 193 11.05 8.73 16.65
CA UNK A 193 11.34 7.76 16.55
C UNK A 193 12.36 7.38 16.81
N CYS A 194 12.58 6.60 17.42
CA CYS A 194 13.81 5.96 17.90
C CYS A 194 14.30 4.91 16.88
N SER A 195 14.34 5.27 15.62
CA SER A 195 14.87 4.40 14.55
C SER A 195 16.26 4.85 14.11
N GLY A 196 16.94 4.05 13.29
CA GLY A 196 18.20 4.41 12.65
C GLY A 196 18.04 5.33 11.44
N VAL A 197 16.83 5.61 11.03
CA VAL A 197 16.54 6.47 9.86
C VAL A 197 16.90 7.93 10.21
N PRO A 198 17.58 8.68 9.31
CA PRO A 198 17.89 10.10 9.56
C PRO A 198 16.61 10.91 9.84
N ALA A 199 16.72 11.86 10.76
CA ALA A 199 15.58 12.68 11.20
C ALA A 199 14.88 13.45 10.07
N SER A 200 15.56 13.66 8.95
CA SER A 200 14.99 14.32 7.78
C SER A 200 14.19 13.38 6.87
N THR A 201 14.24 12.07 7.12
CA THR A 201 13.57 11.06 6.30
C THR A 201 12.40 10.47 7.09
N PRO A 202 11.18 10.49 6.56
CA PRO A 202 10.07 9.87 7.28
C PRO A 202 10.27 8.35 7.41
N LEU A 203 10.04 7.83 8.59
CA LEU A 203 10.16 6.38 8.88
C LEU A 203 9.16 5.57 8.05
N PHE A 204 8.01 6.16 7.76
CA PHE A 204 6.94 5.55 6.96
C PHE A 204 6.16 6.67 6.27
N ASN A 205 5.52 6.34 5.17
CA ASN A 205 4.66 7.25 4.41
C ASN A 205 3.25 6.69 4.19
N SER A 206 2.88 5.67 4.97
CA SER A 206 1.56 5.06 4.87
C SER A 206 0.95 4.89 6.25
N LEU A 207 -0.38 4.99 6.32
CA LEU A 207 -1.14 4.89 7.57
C LEU A 207 -2.22 3.82 7.50
N LEU A 208 -2.55 3.26 8.67
CA LEU A 208 -3.76 2.50 8.86
C LEU A 208 -4.54 3.09 10.05
N ASN A 209 -5.80 3.41 9.82
CA ASN A 209 -6.72 3.91 10.84
C ASN A 209 -7.89 2.93 10.99
N PHE A 210 -7.89 2.15 12.08
CA PHE A 210 -8.97 1.21 12.37
C PHE A 210 -9.96 1.88 13.34
N ARG A 211 -11.18 2.10 12.87
CA ARG A 211 -12.21 2.86 13.60
C ARG A 211 -13.38 1.96 13.96
N HIS A 212 -13.80 1.99 15.22
CA HIS A 212 -15.04 1.38 15.65
C HIS A 212 -16.15 2.43 15.47
N THR A 213 -16.87 2.32 14.37
CA THR A 213 -17.94 3.26 14.09
C THR A 213 -19.27 2.86 14.75
N GLY A 214 -19.36 1.60 15.22
CA GLY A 214 -20.49 1.08 15.99
C GLY A 214 -21.86 1.35 15.34
N ASP A 215 -22.92 0.78 15.89
CA ASP A 215 -24.27 1.20 15.52
C ASP A 215 -24.54 2.62 16.01
N VAL A 216 -24.13 3.61 15.23
CA VAL A 216 -24.78 4.90 15.29
C VAL A 216 -26.13 4.72 14.57
N ALA A 217 -26.95 3.82 15.06
CA ALA A 217 -28.35 3.85 14.72
C ALA A 217 -28.80 5.26 15.06
N ALA A 218 -29.14 6.03 14.04
CA ALA A 218 -29.75 7.32 14.27
C ALA A 218 -30.96 7.06 15.16
N SER A 219 -30.86 7.43 16.42
CA SER A 219 -32.02 7.31 17.32
C SER A 219 -33.17 8.15 16.72
N ASP A 220 -34.39 7.76 16.92
CA ASP A 220 -35.54 8.59 16.51
C ASP A 220 -35.39 10.02 17.01
N ASN A 221 -34.76 10.19 18.17
CA ASN A 221 -34.44 11.49 18.75
C ASN A 221 -33.46 12.30 17.89
N ALA A 222 -32.45 11.64 17.30
CA ALA A 222 -31.50 12.33 16.42
C ALA A 222 -32.20 12.86 15.16
N GLN A 223 -33.13 12.08 14.58
CA GLN A 223 -33.89 12.56 13.42
C GLN A 223 -34.69 13.82 13.75
N VAL A 224 -35.35 13.85 14.92
CA VAL A 224 -36.11 15.03 15.37
C VAL A 224 -35.19 16.21 15.63
N ALA A 225 -34.07 16.00 16.31
CA ALA A 225 -33.11 17.06 16.66
C ALA A 225 -32.54 17.76 15.42
N TRP A 226 -32.30 17.00 14.35
CA TRP A 226 -31.67 17.51 13.13
C TRP A 226 -32.69 17.79 12.01
N GLU A 227 -34.01 17.81 12.31
CA GLU A 227 -35.06 18.13 11.34
C GLU A 227 -34.78 19.51 10.71
N GLY A 228 -34.72 19.53 9.37
CA GLY A 228 -34.47 20.76 8.61
C GLY A 228 -32.97 21.07 8.44
N ILE A 229 -32.09 20.26 8.99
CA ILE A 229 -30.63 20.39 8.82
C ILE A 229 -30.12 19.25 7.94
N GLN A 230 -29.47 19.61 6.85
CA GLN A 230 -28.92 18.62 5.91
C GLN A 230 -27.41 18.71 5.87
N ALA A 231 -26.74 17.58 6.02
CA ALA A 231 -25.31 17.48 5.79
C ALA A 231 -25.06 17.60 4.29
N LEU A 232 -24.30 18.59 3.85
CA LEU A 232 -24.03 18.85 2.45
C LEU A 232 -22.81 18.08 1.96
N HIS A 233 -21.71 18.20 2.68
CA HIS A 233 -20.43 17.61 2.26
C HIS A 233 -19.50 17.53 3.46
N GLY A 234 -18.68 16.48 3.47
CA GLY A 234 -17.56 16.35 4.39
C GLY A 234 -16.35 15.89 3.60
N GLU A 235 -15.23 16.51 3.84
CA GLU A 235 -13.97 16.17 3.20
C GLU A 235 -12.89 16.01 4.27
N GLU A 236 -12.15 14.94 4.21
CA GLU A 236 -11.00 14.68 5.06
C GLU A 236 -9.75 14.69 4.18
N ARG A 237 -8.73 15.42 4.59
CA ARG A 237 -7.47 15.50 3.86
C ARG A 237 -6.33 14.99 4.72
N THR A 238 -5.42 14.29 4.09
CA THR A 238 -4.20 13.79 4.72
C THR A 238 -3.01 14.18 3.85
N ASN A 239 -1.88 14.42 4.48
CA ASN A 239 -0.62 14.63 3.74
C ASN A 239 0.12 13.30 3.48
N TYR A 240 -0.37 12.18 4.03
CA TYR A 240 0.23 10.88 3.75
C TYR A 240 -0.21 10.39 2.37
N PRO A 241 0.75 9.99 1.52
CA PRO A 241 0.41 9.57 0.15
C PRO A 241 -0.40 8.28 0.05
N LEU A 242 -0.49 7.52 1.15
CA LEU A 242 -1.28 6.28 1.17
C LEU A 242 -1.84 6.04 2.57
N THR A 243 -3.16 6.05 2.69
CA THR A 243 -3.86 5.82 3.96
C THR A 243 -5.00 4.82 3.77
N LEU A 244 -5.10 3.85 4.67
CA LEU A 244 -6.23 2.93 4.75
C LEU A 244 -7.03 3.23 6.02
N CYS A 245 -8.29 3.56 5.87
CA CYS A 245 -9.25 3.61 6.97
C CYS A 245 -10.13 2.36 6.91
N VAL A 246 -10.28 1.70 8.05
CA VAL A 246 -11.15 0.52 8.20
C VAL A 246 -12.23 0.89 9.21
N ASP A 247 -13.48 0.92 8.76
CA ASP A 247 -14.64 1.16 9.61
C ASP A 247 -15.24 -0.17 10.05
N ASP A 248 -15.17 -0.46 11.34
CA ASP A 248 -15.86 -1.60 11.96
C ASP A 248 -17.28 -1.14 12.33
N MET A 249 -18.27 -1.59 11.55
CA MET A 249 -19.67 -1.20 11.69
C MET A 249 -20.49 -2.18 12.53
N GLY A 250 -19.81 -3.04 13.29
CA GLY A 250 -20.48 -4.05 14.13
C GLY A 250 -20.64 -5.38 13.41
N GLU A 251 -21.42 -5.44 12.35
CA GLU A 251 -21.57 -6.68 11.55
C GLU A 251 -20.61 -6.71 10.37
N GLY A 252 -20.53 -5.63 9.62
CA GLY A 252 -19.69 -5.51 8.45
C GLY A 252 -18.46 -4.63 8.67
N PHE A 253 -17.66 -4.53 7.62
CA PHE A 253 -16.52 -3.60 7.56
C PHE A 253 -16.60 -2.79 6.28
N ALA A 254 -16.06 -1.57 6.32
CA ALA A 254 -15.83 -0.77 5.12
C ALA A 254 -14.35 -0.38 5.05
N LEU A 255 -13.80 -0.37 3.87
CA LEU A 255 -12.46 0.10 3.58
C LEU A 255 -12.58 1.45 2.88
N THR A 256 -11.85 2.46 3.35
CA THR A 256 -11.68 3.71 2.64
C THR A 256 -10.18 3.90 2.42
N VAL A 257 -9.77 3.95 1.17
CA VAL A 257 -8.37 4.20 0.79
C VAL A 257 -8.27 5.63 0.29
N MET A 258 -7.31 6.36 0.82
CA MET A 258 -6.87 7.64 0.29
C MET A 258 -5.46 7.41 -0.27
N ALA A 259 -5.26 7.68 -1.55
CA ALA A 259 -4.00 7.40 -2.22
C ALA A 259 -3.68 8.49 -3.24
N GLU A 260 -2.40 8.76 -3.43
CA GLU A 260 -1.97 9.65 -4.51
C GLU A 260 -2.51 9.12 -5.85
N GLY A 261 -3.03 10.03 -6.70
CA GLY A 261 -3.79 9.67 -7.90
C GLY A 261 -3.09 8.70 -8.86
N GLN A 262 -1.76 8.75 -8.90
CA GLN A 262 -0.97 7.83 -9.75
C GLN A 262 -1.09 6.36 -9.30
N ILE A 263 -1.38 6.12 -8.02
CA ILE A 263 -1.54 4.77 -7.47
C ILE A 263 -2.92 4.21 -7.81
N GLY A 264 -3.96 5.03 -7.64
CA GLY A 264 -5.36 4.65 -7.82
C GLY A 264 -5.95 4.02 -6.57
N ALA A 265 -6.74 4.80 -5.83
CA ALA A 265 -7.33 4.35 -4.55
C ALA A 265 -8.21 3.09 -4.72
N LYS A 266 -8.96 2.99 -5.82
CA LYS A 266 -9.80 1.80 -6.11
C LYS A 266 -8.95 0.54 -6.27
N ARG A 267 -7.78 0.65 -6.86
CA ARG A 267 -6.84 -0.46 -7.08
C ARG A 267 -6.34 -0.98 -5.72
N VAL A 268 -5.98 -0.08 -4.82
CA VAL A 268 -5.52 -0.47 -3.46
C VAL A 268 -6.65 -1.13 -2.67
N CYS A 269 -7.91 -0.64 -2.79
CA CYS A 269 -9.07 -1.31 -2.20
C CYS A 269 -9.19 -2.76 -2.69
N ALA A 270 -9.03 -2.98 -4.00
CA ALA A 270 -9.12 -4.31 -4.59
C ALA A 270 -7.98 -5.22 -4.10
N TYR A 271 -6.78 -4.67 -3.95
CA TYR A 271 -5.64 -5.40 -3.37
C TYR A 271 -5.94 -5.81 -1.93
N MET A 272 -6.42 -4.88 -1.10
CA MET A 272 -6.78 -5.18 0.29
C MET A 272 -7.84 -6.29 0.37
N LEU A 273 -8.86 -6.21 -0.47
CA LEU A 273 -9.91 -7.23 -0.49
C LEU A 273 -9.30 -8.60 -0.82
N CYS A 274 -8.45 -8.67 -1.85
CA CYS A 274 -7.79 -9.91 -2.26
C CYS A 274 -6.91 -10.49 -1.12
N VAL A 275 -6.18 -9.64 -0.41
CA VAL A 275 -5.37 -10.07 0.73
C VAL A 275 -6.27 -10.60 1.86
N LEU A 276 -7.38 -9.92 2.18
CA LEU A 276 -8.30 -10.34 3.25
C LEU A 276 -8.95 -11.70 2.92
N GLU A 277 -9.36 -11.90 1.67
CA GLU A 277 -9.89 -13.17 1.19
C GLU A 277 -8.84 -14.29 1.34
N SER A 278 -7.63 -14.03 0.87
CA SER A 278 -6.51 -14.97 0.95
C SER A 278 -6.13 -15.27 2.41
N LEU A 279 -6.14 -14.24 3.26
CA LEU A 279 -5.82 -14.36 4.69
C LEU A 279 -6.81 -15.27 5.41
N VAL A 280 -8.12 -15.01 5.23
CA VAL A 280 -9.14 -15.83 5.90
C VAL A 280 -9.12 -17.27 5.38
N GLU A 281 -8.93 -17.45 4.06
CA GLU A 281 -8.82 -18.76 3.43
C GLU A 281 -7.61 -19.54 4.00
N ALA A 282 -6.46 -18.87 4.11
CA ALA A 282 -5.26 -19.48 4.69
C ALA A 282 -5.48 -19.86 6.17
N LEU A 283 -6.09 -18.97 6.97
CA LEU A 283 -6.38 -19.26 8.39
C LEU A 283 -7.29 -20.47 8.55
N GLU A 284 -8.23 -20.67 7.63
CA GLU A 284 -9.18 -21.80 7.66
C GLU A 284 -8.56 -23.11 7.18
N GLN A 285 -7.70 -23.07 6.18
CA GLN A 285 -7.26 -24.28 5.46
C GLN A 285 -5.79 -24.61 5.64
N THR A 286 -4.92 -23.58 5.64
CA THR A 286 -3.46 -23.76 5.69
C THR A 286 -2.81 -22.71 6.60
N PRO A 287 -3.16 -22.72 7.90
CA PRO A 287 -2.74 -21.62 8.80
C PRO A 287 -1.24 -21.47 9.01
N ASP A 288 -0.48 -22.46 8.65
CA ASP A 288 0.98 -22.44 8.74
C ASP A 288 1.66 -22.11 7.40
N ALA A 289 0.86 -21.82 6.34
CA ALA A 289 1.41 -21.32 5.07
C ALA A 289 2.14 -20.00 5.28
N ALA A 290 3.20 -19.77 4.51
CA ALA A 290 4.00 -18.54 4.62
C ALA A 290 3.16 -17.29 4.34
N LEU A 291 3.34 -16.24 5.14
CA LEU A 291 2.67 -14.94 4.94
C LEU A 291 2.93 -14.38 3.54
N GLY A 292 4.14 -14.57 3.03
CA GLY A 292 4.51 -14.15 1.68
C GLY A 292 3.70 -14.80 0.56
N ALA A 293 3.06 -15.95 0.84
CA ALA A 293 2.23 -16.66 -0.14
C ALA A 293 0.81 -16.09 -0.29
N LEU A 294 0.37 -15.22 0.64
CA LEU A 294 -0.96 -14.61 0.55
C LEU A 294 -1.08 -13.79 -0.75
N ARG A 295 -2.16 -14.05 -1.48
CA ARG A 295 -2.44 -13.38 -2.75
C ARG A 295 -2.75 -11.90 -2.52
N ILE A 296 -2.31 -11.07 -3.47
CA ILE A 296 -2.53 -9.62 -3.45
C ILE A 296 -3.25 -9.18 -4.72
N LEU A 297 -2.84 -9.76 -5.85
CA LEU A 297 -3.38 -9.34 -7.16
C LEU A 297 -4.77 -9.93 -7.39
N PRO A 298 -5.76 -9.10 -7.66
CA PRO A 298 -7.06 -9.57 -8.15
C PRO A 298 -6.87 -10.41 -9.43
N GLY A 299 -7.75 -11.40 -9.63
CA GLY A 299 -7.64 -12.34 -10.75
C GLY A 299 -7.53 -11.63 -12.11
N ILE A 300 -8.30 -10.58 -12.32
CA ILE A 300 -8.30 -9.82 -13.59
C ILE A 300 -6.92 -9.19 -13.83
N GLU A 301 -6.36 -8.54 -12.83
CA GLU A 301 -5.04 -7.89 -12.96
C GLU A 301 -3.93 -8.94 -13.13
N ARG A 302 -4.02 -10.05 -12.40
CA ARG A 302 -3.07 -11.15 -12.53
C ARG A 302 -3.10 -11.72 -13.96
N GLN A 303 -4.28 -11.92 -14.52
CA GLN A 303 -4.46 -12.40 -15.88
C GLN A 303 -3.86 -11.41 -16.89
N GLN A 304 -4.12 -10.12 -16.69
CA GLN A 304 -3.57 -9.06 -17.55
C GLN A 304 -2.03 -9.10 -17.56
N LEU A 305 -1.42 -9.20 -16.38
CA LEU A 305 0.04 -9.19 -16.24
C LEU A 305 0.70 -10.47 -16.77
N LEU A 306 0.08 -11.64 -16.56
CA LEU A 306 0.71 -12.92 -16.90
C LEU A 306 0.33 -13.43 -18.29
N GLU A 307 -0.86 -13.07 -18.81
CA GLU A 307 -1.38 -13.61 -20.04
C GLU A 307 -1.56 -12.53 -21.11
N SER A 308 -2.43 -11.54 -20.88
CA SER A 308 -2.83 -10.58 -21.92
C SER A 308 -1.65 -9.79 -22.46
N TRP A 309 -0.77 -9.32 -21.59
CA TRP A 309 0.42 -8.55 -22.00
C TRP A 309 1.58 -9.44 -22.48
N ASN A 310 1.53 -10.73 -22.18
CA ASN A 310 2.56 -11.69 -22.59
C ASN A 310 2.08 -12.66 -23.67
N THR A 311 0.85 -12.50 -24.17
CA THR A 311 0.40 -13.25 -25.32
C THR A 311 1.26 -12.78 -26.49
N PRO A 312 2.16 -13.60 -27.02
CA PRO A 312 2.87 -13.22 -28.23
C PRO A 312 1.81 -12.98 -29.29
N HIS A 313 1.75 -11.81 -29.84
CA HIS A 313 1.16 -11.69 -31.17
C HIS A 313 1.90 -12.72 -31.98
N ALA A 314 1.23 -13.79 -32.32
CA ALA A 314 1.82 -14.79 -33.18
C ALA A 314 2.21 -14.11 -34.48
N LEU A 315 3.40 -13.55 -34.49
CA LEU A 315 4.15 -13.58 -35.68
C LEU A 315 4.23 -15.06 -35.96
N GLN A 316 3.39 -15.54 -36.85
CA GLN A 316 3.62 -16.82 -37.45
C GLN A 316 5.04 -16.75 -37.99
N ALA A 317 5.96 -17.16 -37.18
CA ALA A 317 7.25 -17.50 -37.68
C ALA A 317 7.06 -18.84 -38.39
N ASP A 318 6.47 -18.81 -39.55
CA ASP A 318 6.75 -19.82 -40.55
C ASP A 318 8.25 -19.78 -40.72
N ASP A 319 8.97 -20.71 -40.13
CA ASP A 319 10.39 -20.98 -40.31
C ASP A 319 11.28 -19.85 -40.93
N ALA A 320 10.86 -18.61 -40.70
CA ALA A 320 11.49 -17.44 -41.30
C ALA A 320 12.77 -17.11 -40.54
N LEU A 321 13.85 -17.61 -41.01
CA LEU A 321 15.18 -17.26 -40.53
C LEU A 321 15.36 -15.73 -40.70
N ILE A 322 15.97 -15.09 -39.71
CA ILE A 322 16.15 -13.62 -39.65
C ILE A 322 16.79 -13.11 -40.93
N HIS A 323 17.84 -13.78 -41.42
CA HIS A 323 18.48 -13.35 -42.63
C HIS A 323 17.58 -13.49 -43.86
N ARG A 324 16.71 -14.48 -43.92
CA ARG A 324 15.73 -14.61 -45.03
C ARG A 324 14.72 -13.48 -45.04
N THR A 325 14.26 -13.08 -43.85
CA THR A 325 13.37 -11.91 -43.79
C THR A 325 14.07 -10.65 -44.21
N PHE A 326 15.34 -10.48 -43.81
CA PHE A 326 16.16 -9.35 -44.25
C PHE A 326 16.33 -9.36 -45.78
N GLU A 327 16.69 -10.53 -46.37
CA GLU A 327 16.86 -10.66 -47.85
C GLU A 327 15.55 -10.33 -48.57
N ALA A 328 14.41 -10.73 -48.06
CA ALA A 328 13.12 -10.39 -48.67
C ALA A 328 12.91 -8.86 -48.70
N TRP A 329 13.31 -8.15 -47.59
CA TRP A 329 13.24 -6.69 -47.56
C TRP A 329 14.25 -6.06 -48.54
N VAL A 330 15.43 -6.64 -48.73
CA VAL A 330 16.40 -6.17 -49.75
C VAL A 330 15.78 -6.20 -51.15
N VAL A 331 15.03 -7.28 -51.44
CA VAL A 331 14.35 -7.42 -52.75
C VAL A 331 13.19 -6.41 -52.83
N ALA A 332 12.38 -6.27 -51.81
CA ALA A 332 11.17 -5.45 -51.81
C ALA A 332 11.49 -3.94 -51.83
N GLN A 333 12.49 -3.52 -51.05
CA GLN A 333 12.80 -2.09 -50.86
C GLN A 333 14.31 -1.84 -50.78
N PRO A 334 15.04 -2.09 -51.88
CA PRO A 334 16.53 -2.03 -51.88
C PRO A 334 17.08 -0.64 -51.52
N ASN A 335 16.37 0.43 -51.84
CA ASN A 335 16.83 1.79 -51.63
C ASN A 335 16.34 2.41 -50.31
N ALA A 336 15.51 1.70 -49.56
CA ALA A 336 15.08 2.16 -48.22
C ALA A 336 16.27 2.11 -47.25
N VAL A 337 16.27 3.04 -46.29
CA VAL A 337 17.33 3.07 -45.26
C VAL A 337 17.11 1.88 -44.30
N ALA A 338 18.12 1.01 -44.23
CA ALA A 338 18.13 -0.16 -43.34
C ALA A 338 18.86 0.12 -42.03
N LEU A 339 19.83 1.03 -42.03
CA LEU A 339 20.67 1.30 -40.89
C LEU A 339 21.02 2.79 -40.84
N HIS A 340 20.87 3.38 -39.66
CA HIS A 340 21.30 4.75 -39.39
C HIS A 340 22.28 4.71 -38.22
N TYR A 341 23.42 5.31 -38.38
CA TYR A 341 24.44 5.39 -37.34
C TYR A 341 25.18 6.73 -37.45
N GLU A 342 25.02 7.55 -36.44
CA GLU A 342 25.57 8.92 -36.46
C GLU A 342 25.13 9.65 -37.72
N ASP A 343 26.08 10.13 -38.55
CA ASP A 343 25.80 10.85 -39.77
C ASP A 343 25.77 9.95 -41.03
N ARG A 344 25.79 8.62 -40.83
CA ARG A 344 25.85 7.64 -41.91
C ARG A 344 24.55 6.85 -42.00
N THR A 345 24.13 6.61 -43.22
CA THR A 345 23.02 5.69 -43.48
C THR A 345 23.47 4.63 -44.48
N LEU A 346 22.89 3.43 -44.32
CA LEU A 346 23.03 2.36 -45.33
C LEU A 346 21.65 1.92 -45.77
N THR A 347 21.48 1.78 -47.04
CA THR A 347 20.26 1.20 -47.65
C THR A 347 20.28 -0.33 -47.43
N TYR A 348 19.14 -0.98 -47.61
CA TYR A 348 19.03 -2.43 -47.58
C TYR A 348 20.00 -3.06 -48.61
N ALA A 349 20.08 -2.52 -49.85
CA ALA A 349 20.99 -3.04 -50.86
C ALA A 349 22.46 -2.89 -50.45
N GLU A 350 22.86 -1.73 -49.93
CA GLU A 350 24.24 -1.51 -49.47
C GLU A 350 24.62 -2.42 -48.31
N LEU A 351 23.75 -2.54 -47.34
CA LEU A 351 23.98 -3.40 -46.14
C LEU A 351 24.12 -4.86 -46.61
N ASN A 352 23.24 -5.34 -47.47
CA ASN A 352 23.27 -6.69 -48.00
C ASN A 352 24.56 -6.97 -48.79
N THR A 353 24.96 -6.02 -49.64
CA THR A 353 26.19 -6.15 -50.44
C THR A 353 27.41 -6.33 -49.53
N ARG A 354 27.51 -5.50 -48.47
CA ARG A 354 28.62 -5.58 -47.51
C ARG A 354 28.57 -6.88 -46.72
N ALA A 355 27.40 -7.31 -46.29
CA ALA A 355 27.22 -8.57 -45.53
C ALA A 355 27.64 -9.74 -46.42
N ASN A 356 27.20 -9.79 -47.66
CA ASN A 356 27.57 -10.88 -48.62
C ASN A 356 29.07 -10.91 -48.90
N GLN A 357 29.74 -9.75 -49.00
CA GLN A 357 31.21 -9.73 -49.16
C GLN A 357 31.92 -10.40 -48.01
N VAL A 358 31.50 -10.12 -46.76
CA VAL A 358 32.08 -10.75 -45.57
C VAL A 358 31.72 -12.24 -45.51
N ALA A 359 30.48 -12.59 -45.85
CA ALA A 359 30.00 -13.96 -45.86
C ALA A 359 30.86 -14.81 -46.82
N HIS A 360 31.07 -14.32 -48.07
CA HIS A 360 31.91 -15.03 -49.03
C HIS A 360 33.37 -15.16 -48.58
N TYR A 361 33.87 -14.15 -47.87
CA TYR A 361 35.21 -14.22 -47.27
C TYR A 361 35.30 -15.32 -46.24
N LEU A 362 34.29 -15.41 -45.32
CA LEU A 362 34.22 -16.46 -44.29
C LEU A 362 34.14 -17.85 -44.95
N LEU A 363 33.30 -18.01 -45.94
CA LEU A 363 33.21 -19.26 -46.72
C LEU A 363 34.56 -19.66 -47.32
N GLY A 364 35.30 -18.67 -47.87
CA GLY A 364 36.64 -18.86 -48.42
C GLY A 364 37.66 -19.30 -47.36
N LEU A 365 37.44 -18.98 -46.11
CA LEU A 365 38.26 -19.46 -44.99
C LEU A 365 37.86 -20.87 -44.49
N GLY A 366 36.81 -21.46 -45.09
CA GLY A 366 36.38 -22.82 -44.77
C GLY A 366 35.30 -22.90 -43.70
N VAL A 367 34.68 -21.80 -43.31
CA VAL A 367 33.58 -21.78 -42.33
C VAL A 367 32.41 -22.58 -42.89
N GLN A 368 31.87 -23.50 -42.08
CA GLN A 368 30.75 -24.38 -42.43
C GLN A 368 29.52 -24.04 -41.63
N PRO A 369 28.32 -24.47 -42.08
CA PRO A 369 27.09 -24.30 -41.26
C PRO A 369 27.30 -24.86 -39.86
N ASP A 370 26.76 -24.16 -38.87
CA ASP A 370 26.84 -24.46 -37.44
C ASP A 370 28.23 -24.20 -36.81
N ASP A 371 29.21 -23.72 -37.56
CA ASP A 371 30.48 -23.29 -36.99
C ASP A 371 30.25 -22.00 -36.17
N ARG A 372 30.96 -21.93 -35.05
CA ARG A 372 30.90 -20.74 -34.19
C ARG A 372 31.89 -19.67 -34.64
N VAL A 373 31.39 -18.57 -35.13
CA VAL A 373 32.19 -17.43 -35.58
C VAL A 373 32.10 -16.31 -34.53
N ALA A 374 33.24 -15.94 -33.94
CA ALA A 374 33.30 -14.86 -32.97
C ALA A 374 33.33 -13.50 -33.69
N ILE A 375 32.59 -12.54 -33.15
CA ILE A 375 32.61 -11.17 -33.66
C ILE A 375 33.19 -10.25 -32.56
N CYS A 376 34.21 -9.46 -32.94
CA CYS A 376 34.87 -8.53 -32.02
C CYS A 376 35.08 -7.20 -32.74
N VAL A 377 34.08 -6.34 -32.68
CA VAL A 377 34.07 -5.03 -33.36
C VAL A 377 33.41 -3.99 -32.42
N GLU A 378 33.70 -2.74 -32.63
CA GLU A 378 33.01 -1.67 -31.96
C GLU A 378 31.54 -1.61 -32.41
N ARG A 379 30.68 -1.06 -31.56
CA ARG A 379 29.28 -0.86 -31.95
C ARG A 379 29.19 0.11 -33.12
N GLY A 380 28.52 -0.34 -34.16
CA GLY A 380 28.40 0.46 -35.39
C GLY A 380 27.98 -0.42 -36.55
N PRO A 381 27.99 0.15 -37.78
CA PRO A 381 27.60 -0.58 -39.00
C PRO A 381 28.35 -1.90 -39.24
N ALA A 382 29.63 -1.94 -38.87
CA ALA A 382 30.46 -3.15 -39.04
C ALA A 382 29.91 -4.32 -38.20
N MET A 383 29.34 -4.06 -37.02
CA MET A 383 28.72 -5.09 -36.17
C MET A 383 27.51 -5.72 -36.90
N ILE A 384 26.66 -4.90 -37.50
CA ILE A 384 25.44 -5.37 -38.19
C ILE A 384 25.83 -6.16 -39.42
N VAL A 385 26.81 -5.63 -40.21
CA VAL A 385 27.36 -6.32 -41.38
C VAL A 385 27.90 -7.70 -40.97
N GLY A 386 28.68 -7.77 -39.88
CA GLY A 386 29.25 -9.02 -39.41
C GLY A 386 28.21 -10.05 -38.95
N LEU A 387 27.18 -9.57 -38.21
CA LEU A 387 26.07 -10.43 -37.77
C LEU A 387 25.31 -11.02 -38.96
N LEU A 388 24.98 -10.20 -39.97
CA LEU A 388 24.26 -10.66 -41.16
C LEU A 388 25.12 -11.58 -42.02
N ALA A 389 26.44 -11.37 -42.02
CA ALA A 389 27.38 -12.21 -42.76
C ALA A 389 27.56 -13.60 -42.16
N ILE A 390 27.44 -13.71 -40.81
CA ILE A 390 27.58 -14.97 -40.11
C ILE A 390 26.31 -15.84 -40.25
N LEU A 391 25.14 -15.19 -40.33
CA LEU A 391 23.84 -15.86 -40.50
C LEU A 391 23.65 -16.38 -41.92
#